data_6c8fbbac0edd350cd5169f0a6c8c2178
#
_entry.id   6c8fbbac0edd350cd5169f0a6c8c2178
#
_cell.length_a   1.000
_cell.length_b   1.000
_cell.length_c   1.000
_cell.angle_alpha   90.00
_cell.angle_beta   90.00
_cell.angle_gamma   90.00
#
_symmetry.space_group_name_H-M   'P 1'
#
loop_
_entity.id
_entity.type
_entity.pdbx_description
1 polymer ?
#
loop_
_entity_poly.entity_id
_entity_poly.type
_entity_poly.pdbx_seq_one_letter_code
_entity_poly.pdbx_strand_id
1 'polypeptide(L)'
;MKMTQLLLLVTLSLIANFANAASDAKPFAEKFVVLQISDDDSDKQTLVLNVANNLIKHYGQDKVDVEIVAFGPGLRLMFKDNANKGRISGLVDNGVRFAACSNTITAMGKALGHPPEMNPSATRVSAGVVRIVDLVSDGYVLVKP
;
A
#
# COMPACT_ATOMS: atom_id res chain seq x y z
N MET A 1 29.08 38.42 -35.70
CA MET A 1 27.67 38.04 -35.71
C MET A 1 27.51 36.50 -35.80
N LYS A 2 28.12 35.72 -34.89
CA LYS A 2 28.01 34.26 -34.83
C LYS A 2 28.27 33.66 -33.45
N MET A 3 28.30 34.49 -32.40
CA MET A 3 28.61 34.00 -31.03
C MET A 3 27.43 34.10 -30.03
N THR A 4 26.33 34.67 -30.45
CA THR A 4 25.15 34.90 -29.58
C THR A 4 24.02 33.83 -29.76
N GLN A 5 24.15 32.95 -30.72
CA GLN A 5 23.15 31.85 -30.96
C GLN A 5 23.48 30.51 -30.31
N LEU A 6 24.67 30.37 -29.68
CA LEU A 6 25.07 29.11 -29.06
C LEU A 6 24.73 29.03 -27.57
N LEU A 7 24.33 30.14 -26.98
CA LEU A 7 24.02 30.18 -25.52
C LEU A 7 22.55 29.92 -25.18
N LEU A 8 21.67 29.84 -26.20
CA LEU A 8 20.22 29.65 -25.95
C LEU A 8 19.76 28.19 -26.03
N LEU A 9 20.65 27.27 -26.39
CA LEU A 9 20.34 25.84 -26.58
C LEU A 9 20.77 24.95 -25.40
N VAL A 10 21.46 25.50 -24.39
CA VAL A 10 21.94 24.72 -23.24
C VAL A 10 21.02 24.87 -22.02
N THR A 11 20.09 25.82 -21.99
CA THR A 11 19.21 26.03 -20.83
C THR A 11 17.88 25.27 -20.91
N LEU A 12 17.62 24.49 -21.99
CA LEU A 12 16.35 23.76 -22.14
C LEU A 12 16.45 22.26 -21.82
N SER A 13 17.62 21.79 -21.38
CA SER A 13 17.82 20.35 -21.10
C SER A 13 17.79 19.98 -19.62
N LEU A 14 17.45 20.88 -18.70
CA LEU A 14 17.48 20.61 -17.26
C LEU A 14 16.09 20.53 -16.62
N ILE A 15 15.01 20.43 -17.42
CA ILE A 15 13.64 20.27 -16.91
C ILE A 15 13.08 18.93 -17.37
N ALA A 16 13.78 17.86 -17.11
CA ALA A 16 13.17 16.55 -17.32
C ALA A 16 13.89 15.55 -16.46
N ASN A 17 13.44 15.36 -15.25
CA ASN A 17 13.46 14.07 -14.55
C ASN A 17 12.99 14.24 -13.08
N PHE A 18 11.93 15.00 -12.85
CA PHE A 18 11.02 14.58 -11.81
C PHE A 18 10.14 13.52 -12.47
N ALA A 19 10.66 12.30 -12.57
CA ALA A 19 9.82 11.14 -12.67
C ALA A 19 9.00 11.15 -11.39
N ASN A 20 7.82 11.75 -11.47
CA ASN A 20 6.76 11.59 -10.53
C ASN A 20 6.54 10.08 -10.49
N ALA A 21 7.07 9.40 -9.47
CA ALA A 21 6.50 8.12 -9.07
C ALA A 21 5.04 8.46 -8.84
N ALA A 22 4.17 8.07 -9.78
CA ALA A 22 2.75 8.30 -9.68
C ALA A 22 2.36 7.76 -8.31
N SER A 23 1.96 8.66 -7.43
CA SER A 23 1.48 8.27 -6.11
C SER A 23 0.30 7.34 -6.37
N ASP A 24 0.34 6.09 -5.89
CA ASP A 24 -0.80 5.17 -5.94
C ASP A 24 -2.00 5.70 -5.16
N ALA A 25 -1.85 6.86 -4.54
CA ALA A 25 -2.85 7.54 -3.76
C ALA A 25 -4.01 8.05 -4.62
N LYS A 26 -5.21 8.02 -4.05
CA LYS A 26 -6.41 8.55 -4.71
C LYS A 26 -6.27 10.05 -4.97
N PRO A 27 -6.60 10.55 -6.17
CA PRO A 27 -6.32 11.94 -6.57
C PRO A 27 -7.12 12.99 -5.79
N PHE A 28 -8.23 12.62 -5.17
CA PHE A 28 -9.10 13.52 -4.40
C PHE A 28 -9.07 13.27 -2.90
N ALA A 29 -8.16 12.41 -2.43
CA ALA A 29 -8.03 12.10 -1.02
C ALA A 29 -7.53 13.33 -0.24
N GLU A 30 -8.16 13.58 0.90
CA GLU A 30 -7.82 14.61 1.87
C GLU A 30 -7.24 14.01 3.16
N LYS A 31 -7.43 12.70 3.34
CA LYS A 31 -6.92 11.91 4.45
C LYS A 31 -6.16 10.70 3.92
N PHE A 32 -5.01 10.43 4.54
CA PHE A 32 -4.10 9.37 4.15
C PHE A 32 -3.80 8.51 5.36
N VAL A 33 -4.16 7.23 5.31
CA VAL A 33 -4.02 6.33 6.46
C VAL A 33 -3.39 5.02 6.02
N VAL A 34 -2.32 4.63 6.70
CA VAL A 34 -1.75 3.28 6.59
C VAL A 34 -2.12 2.47 7.82
N LEU A 35 -2.75 1.32 7.58
CA LEU A 35 -3.11 0.35 8.63
C LEU A 35 -2.10 -0.79 8.63
N GLN A 36 -1.53 -1.09 9.80
CA GLN A 36 -0.60 -2.19 9.97
C GLN A 36 -1.31 -3.44 10.48
N ILE A 37 -1.05 -4.59 9.87
CA ILE A 37 -1.39 -5.90 10.43
C ILE A 37 -0.16 -6.81 10.46
N SER A 38 0.28 -7.19 11.65
CA SER A 38 1.43 -8.07 11.89
C SER A 38 1.08 -9.30 12.73
N ASP A 39 -0.17 -9.42 13.16
CA ASP A 39 -0.67 -10.51 13.98
C ASP A 39 -1.54 -11.48 13.17
N ASP A 40 -1.49 -12.78 13.45
CA ASP A 40 -2.35 -13.80 12.84
C ASP A 40 -3.66 -14.06 13.62
N ASP A 41 -3.87 -13.30 14.69
CA ASP A 41 -5.10 -13.35 15.46
C ASP A 41 -6.32 -12.93 14.60
N SER A 42 -7.36 -13.77 14.61
CA SER A 42 -8.56 -13.58 13.78
C SER A 42 -9.34 -12.32 14.13
N ASP A 43 -9.36 -11.93 15.42
CA ASP A 43 -10.06 -10.73 15.87
C ASP A 43 -9.33 -9.48 15.42
N LYS A 44 -7.99 -9.48 15.46
CA LYS A 44 -7.16 -8.40 14.92
C LYS A 44 -7.27 -8.27 13.41
N GLN A 45 -7.32 -9.40 12.68
CA GLN A 45 -7.60 -9.38 11.24
C GLN A 45 -8.98 -8.79 10.94
N THR A 46 -9.98 -9.15 11.71
CA THR A 46 -11.32 -8.58 11.62
C THR A 46 -11.32 -7.10 11.98
N LEU A 47 -10.59 -6.71 13.02
CA LEU A 47 -10.52 -5.33 13.51
C LEU A 47 -9.89 -4.39 12.46
N VAL A 48 -8.76 -4.76 11.85
CA VAL A 48 -8.12 -3.91 10.85
C VAL A 48 -9.04 -3.64 9.65
N LEU A 49 -9.82 -4.63 9.22
CA LEU A 49 -10.82 -4.47 8.15
C LEU A 49 -12.00 -3.60 8.60
N ASN A 50 -12.43 -3.70 9.88
CA ASN A 50 -13.45 -2.82 10.45
C ASN A 50 -12.96 -1.37 10.47
N VAL A 51 -11.72 -1.13 10.87
CA VAL A 51 -11.13 0.21 10.90
C VAL A 51 -11.09 0.81 9.50
N ALA A 52 -10.64 0.07 8.48
CA ALA A 52 -10.67 0.53 7.09
C ALA A 52 -12.09 0.90 6.65
N ASN A 53 -13.07 0.04 6.92
CA ASN A 53 -14.46 0.30 6.57
C ASN A 53 -15.03 1.54 7.29
N ASN A 54 -14.67 1.76 8.56
CA ASN A 54 -15.10 2.93 9.31
C ASN A 54 -14.51 4.22 8.75
N LEU A 55 -13.24 4.20 8.32
CA LEU A 55 -12.60 5.34 7.65
C LEU A 55 -13.33 5.69 6.34
N ILE A 56 -13.62 4.69 5.51
CA ILE A 56 -14.36 4.87 4.25
C ILE A 56 -15.77 5.43 4.51
N LYS A 57 -16.48 4.87 5.50
CA LYS A 57 -17.84 5.34 5.85
C LYS A 57 -17.86 6.77 6.37
N HIS A 58 -16.84 7.15 7.14
CA HIS A 58 -16.81 8.47 7.79
C HIS A 58 -16.39 9.58 6.82
N TYR A 59 -15.33 9.35 6.03
CA TYR A 59 -14.76 10.38 5.16
C TYR A 59 -15.30 10.32 3.72
N GLY A 60 -15.82 9.18 3.30
CA GLY A 60 -16.16 8.88 1.90
C GLY A 60 -15.02 8.23 1.15
N GLN A 61 -15.34 7.32 0.23
CA GLN A 61 -14.36 6.52 -0.50
C GLN A 61 -13.36 7.35 -1.34
N ASP A 62 -13.77 8.53 -1.82
CA ASP A 62 -12.92 9.38 -2.66
C ASP A 62 -12.06 10.34 -1.82
N LYS A 63 -12.42 10.57 -0.55
CA LYS A 63 -11.79 11.54 0.35
C LYS A 63 -10.77 10.94 1.31
N VAL A 64 -10.72 9.63 1.44
CA VAL A 64 -9.72 8.93 2.24
C VAL A 64 -9.00 7.89 1.41
N ASP A 65 -7.69 7.93 1.46
CA ASP A 65 -6.82 6.89 0.92
C ASP A 65 -6.34 5.98 2.05
N VAL A 66 -6.62 4.69 1.92
CA VAL A 66 -6.30 3.69 2.92
C VAL A 66 -5.48 2.59 2.28
N GLU A 67 -4.32 2.29 2.89
CA GLU A 67 -3.54 1.11 2.55
C GLU A 67 -3.37 0.23 3.79
N ILE A 68 -3.67 -1.06 3.66
CA ILE A 68 -3.41 -2.08 4.69
C ILE A 68 -2.12 -2.79 4.33
N VAL A 69 -1.11 -2.72 5.21
CA VAL A 69 0.18 -3.37 5.02
C VAL A 69 0.29 -4.58 5.93
N ALA A 70 0.38 -5.77 5.33
CA ALA A 70 0.47 -7.05 6.01
C ALA A 70 1.88 -7.64 5.95
N PHE A 71 2.45 -7.97 7.11
CA PHE A 71 3.75 -8.62 7.24
C PHE A 71 3.81 -9.51 8.48
N GLY A 72 4.89 -10.30 8.62
CA GLY A 72 5.00 -11.27 9.69
C GLY A 72 3.78 -12.20 9.74
N PRO A 73 3.35 -12.68 10.92
CA PRO A 73 2.16 -13.53 11.04
C PRO A 73 0.89 -12.93 10.41
N GLY A 74 0.75 -11.60 10.42
CA GLY A 74 -0.39 -10.88 9.84
C GLY A 74 -0.54 -11.03 8.32
N LEU A 75 0.50 -11.51 7.62
CA LEU A 75 0.41 -11.82 6.19
C LEU A 75 -0.68 -12.85 5.89
N ARG A 76 -1.07 -13.69 6.86
CA ARG A 76 -2.15 -14.68 6.71
C ARG A 76 -3.49 -14.06 6.32
N LEU A 77 -3.74 -12.79 6.67
CA LEU A 77 -4.90 -12.06 6.17
C LEU A 77 -4.95 -12.03 4.64
N MET A 78 -3.79 -11.98 4.00
CA MET A 78 -3.65 -11.91 2.54
C MET A 78 -3.54 -13.28 1.86
N PHE A 79 -3.81 -14.37 2.55
CA PHE A 79 -3.88 -15.69 1.90
C PHE A 79 -5.17 -15.81 1.09
N LYS A 80 -5.08 -16.49 -0.05
CA LYS A 80 -6.19 -16.71 -0.99
C LYS A 80 -7.46 -17.26 -0.33
N ASP A 81 -7.27 -18.19 0.62
CA ASP A 81 -8.36 -18.87 1.30
C ASP A 81 -8.69 -18.32 2.69
N ASN A 82 -8.21 -17.09 3.00
CA ASN A 82 -8.57 -16.43 4.25
C ASN A 82 -10.10 -16.23 4.35
N ALA A 83 -10.65 -16.46 5.55
CA ALA A 83 -12.09 -16.31 5.81
C ALA A 83 -12.62 -14.89 5.47
N ASN A 84 -11.76 -13.88 5.54
CA ASN A 84 -12.10 -12.48 5.24
C ASN A 84 -12.01 -12.12 3.75
N LYS A 85 -11.75 -13.06 2.83
CA LYS A 85 -11.55 -12.75 1.40
C LYS A 85 -12.68 -11.93 0.78
N GLY A 86 -13.94 -12.19 1.14
CA GLY A 86 -15.09 -11.41 0.65
C GLY A 86 -15.09 -9.97 1.16
N ARG A 87 -14.67 -9.76 2.42
CA ARG A 87 -14.53 -8.42 2.99
C ARG A 87 -13.38 -7.63 2.35
N ILE A 88 -12.26 -8.31 2.06
CA ILE A 88 -11.13 -7.74 1.34
C ILE A 88 -11.60 -7.26 -0.04
N SER A 89 -12.33 -8.10 -0.80
CA SER A 89 -12.89 -7.73 -2.10
C SER A 89 -13.77 -6.47 -2.00
N GLY A 90 -14.71 -6.43 -1.06
CA GLY A 90 -15.57 -5.26 -0.86
C GLY A 90 -14.80 -3.97 -0.49
N LEU A 91 -13.71 -4.08 0.27
CA LEU A 91 -12.84 -2.94 0.58
C LEU A 91 -12.04 -2.49 -0.65
N VAL A 92 -11.54 -3.42 -1.47
CA VAL A 92 -10.87 -3.12 -2.74
C VAL A 92 -11.80 -2.39 -3.69
N ASP A 93 -13.07 -2.81 -3.80
CA ASP A 93 -14.09 -2.13 -4.61
C ASP A 93 -14.34 -0.69 -4.14
N ASN A 94 -14.09 -0.40 -2.86
CA ASN A 94 -14.10 0.95 -2.28
C ASN A 94 -12.72 1.64 -2.32
N GLY A 95 -11.76 1.07 -3.03
CA GLY A 95 -10.45 1.66 -3.27
C GLY A 95 -9.47 1.56 -2.11
N VAL A 96 -9.66 0.63 -1.16
CA VAL A 96 -8.64 0.27 -0.17
C VAL A 96 -7.57 -0.59 -0.83
N ARG A 97 -6.31 -0.24 -0.63
CA ARG A 97 -5.17 -1.01 -1.14
C ARG A 97 -4.67 -1.98 -0.09
N PHE A 98 -4.12 -3.09 -0.56
CA PHE A 98 -3.54 -4.13 0.29
C PHE A 98 -2.11 -4.44 -0.16
N ALA A 99 -1.15 -4.28 0.74
CA ALA A 99 0.25 -4.58 0.50
C ALA A 99 0.70 -5.81 1.28
N ALA A 100 1.35 -6.74 0.61
CA ALA A 100 1.88 -7.98 1.16
C ALA A 100 3.42 -8.00 1.12
N CYS A 101 4.05 -8.20 2.26
CA CYS A 101 5.50 -8.21 2.42
C CYS A 101 6.16 -9.42 1.74
N SER A 102 6.98 -9.19 0.71
CA SER A 102 7.70 -10.24 -0.02
C SER A 102 8.69 -11.00 0.87
N ASN A 103 9.36 -10.32 1.80
CA ASN A 103 10.25 -10.99 2.75
C ASN A 103 9.48 -12.01 3.59
N THR A 104 8.28 -11.66 4.06
CA THR A 104 7.42 -12.59 4.81
C THR A 104 6.90 -13.73 3.94
N ILE A 105 6.48 -13.45 2.69
CA ILE A 105 6.06 -14.49 1.73
C ILE A 105 7.17 -15.51 1.54
N THR A 106 8.41 -15.03 1.35
CA THR A 106 9.59 -15.90 1.17
C THR A 106 9.88 -16.72 2.41
N ALA A 107 9.84 -16.10 3.61
CA ALA A 107 10.09 -16.80 4.86
C ALA A 107 9.03 -17.88 5.14
N MET A 108 7.75 -17.57 4.93
CA MET A 108 6.67 -18.54 5.06
C MET A 108 6.76 -19.66 4.03
N GLY A 109 7.13 -19.34 2.78
CA GLY A 109 7.34 -20.33 1.73
C GLY A 109 8.42 -21.35 2.09
N LYS A 110 9.52 -20.90 2.69
CA LYS A 110 10.56 -21.80 3.21
C LYS A 110 10.04 -22.70 4.32
N ALA A 111 9.25 -22.17 5.25
CA ALA A 111 8.68 -22.94 6.35
C ALA A 111 7.63 -23.94 5.90
N LEU A 112 6.83 -23.61 4.87
CA LEU A 112 5.77 -24.47 4.32
C LEU A 112 6.28 -25.48 3.28
N GLY A 113 7.49 -25.28 2.73
CA GLY A 113 8.01 -26.05 1.61
C GLY A 113 7.47 -25.64 0.24
N HIS A 114 6.59 -24.66 0.17
CA HIS A 114 6.06 -24.06 -1.06
C HIS A 114 5.59 -22.61 -0.78
N PRO A 115 5.61 -21.72 -1.77
CA PRO A 115 5.07 -20.37 -1.61
C PRO A 115 3.59 -20.40 -1.21
N PRO A 116 3.15 -19.57 -0.25
CA PRO A 116 1.73 -19.44 0.07
C PRO A 116 0.96 -18.84 -1.12
N GLU A 117 -0.25 -19.33 -1.37
CA GLU A 117 -1.14 -18.74 -2.35
C GLU A 117 -1.74 -17.44 -1.80
N MET A 118 -1.48 -16.34 -2.51
CA MET A 118 -1.88 -15.01 -2.07
C MET A 118 -3.21 -14.59 -2.70
N ASN A 119 -3.96 -13.76 -1.97
CA ASN A 119 -5.12 -13.08 -2.52
C ASN A 119 -4.69 -12.22 -3.73
N PRO A 120 -5.40 -12.31 -4.87
CA PRO A 120 -5.03 -11.57 -6.08
C PRO A 120 -5.07 -10.05 -5.92
N SER A 121 -5.81 -9.53 -4.93
CA SER A 121 -5.86 -8.09 -4.63
C SER A 121 -4.67 -7.60 -3.81
N ALA A 122 -3.78 -8.49 -3.35
CA ALA A 122 -2.60 -8.12 -2.57
C ALA A 122 -1.44 -7.73 -3.49
N THR A 123 -1.04 -6.47 -3.45
CA THR A 123 0.16 -5.98 -4.12
C THR A 123 1.40 -6.39 -3.32
N ARG A 124 2.38 -7.02 -3.98
CA ARG A 124 3.63 -7.39 -3.32
C ARG A 124 4.53 -6.17 -3.18
N VAL A 125 5.01 -5.94 -1.96
CA VAL A 125 6.03 -4.93 -1.65
C VAL A 125 7.29 -5.63 -1.14
N SER A 126 8.47 -5.04 -1.33
CA SER A 126 9.75 -5.66 -0.94
C SER A 126 9.79 -6.00 0.54
N ALA A 127 9.48 -5.02 1.40
CA ALA A 127 9.38 -5.18 2.84
C ALA A 127 8.20 -4.34 3.39
N GLY A 128 7.32 -4.95 4.19
CA GLY A 128 6.15 -4.27 4.73
C GLY A 128 6.50 -3.07 5.60
N VAL A 129 7.52 -3.19 6.47
CA VAL A 129 7.96 -2.09 7.32
C VAL A 129 8.51 -0.91 6.51
N VAL A 130 9.25 -1.17 5.41
CA VAL A 130 9.75 -0.12 4.51
C VAL A 130 8.58 0.59 3.85
N ARG A 131 7.60 -0.17 3.32
CA ARG A 131 6.38 0.42 2.76
C ARG A 131 5.66 1.34 3.74
N ILE A 132 5.56 0.97 5.01
CA ILE A 132 4.96 1.82 6.05
C ILE A 132 5.77 3.10 6.25
N VAL A 133 7.10 3.01 6.34
CA VAL A 133 7.97 4.18 6.51
C VAL A 133 7.83 5.13 5.33
N ASP A 134 7.81 4.61 4.10
CA ASP A 134 7.64 5.40 2.88
C ASP A 134 6.29 6.12 2.89
N LEU A 135 5.19 5.40 3.18
CA LEU A 135 3.86 6.00 3.26
C LEU A 135 3.77 7.09 4.34
N VAL A 136 4.36 6.85 5.52
CA VAL A 136 4.39 7.88 6.59
C VAL A 136 5.18 9.10 6.14
N SER A 137 6.28 8.91 5.41
CA SER A 137 7.06 10.03 4.83
C SER A 137 6.26 10.79 3.78
N ASP A 138 5.34 10.12 3.08
CA ASP A 138 4.41 10.71 2.11
C ASP A 138 3.16 11.32 2.77
N GLY A 139 3.10 11.40 4.10
CA GLY A 139 2.05 12.06 4.85
C GLY A 139 0.91 11.16 5.34
N TYR A 140 1.06 9.84 5.25
CA TYR A 140 0.08 8.90 5.84
C TYR A 140 0.21 8.85 7.36
N VAL A 141 -0.94 8.76 8.02
CA VAL A 141 -0.99 8.47 9.46
C VAL A 141 -0.97 6.96 9.66
N LEU A 142 0.00 6.48 10.45
CA LEU A 142 0.06 5.07 10.82
C LEU A 142 -0.95 4.77 11.95
N VAL A 143 -1.79 3.77 11.71
CA VAL A 143 -2.67 3.20 12.72
C VAL A 143 -2.44 1.69 12.81
N LYS A 144 -2.19 1.20 14.00
CA LYS A 144 -2.09 -0.23 14.32
C LYS A 144 -3.27 -0.59 15.24
N PRO A 145 -4.35 -1.19 14.70
CA PRO A 145 -5.53 -1.58 15.47
C PRO A 145 -5.27 -2.72 16.45
#